data_5c4b2826052a6e0366915d209ff0d603
#
_entry.id   5c4b2826052a6e0366915d209ff0d603
#
_cell.length_a   1.000
_cell.length_b   1.000
_cell.length_c   1.000
_cell.angle_alpha   90.00
_cell.angle_beta   90.00
_cell.angle_gamma   90.00
#
_symmetry.space_group_name_H-M   'P 1'
#
loop_
_entity.id
_entity.type
_entity.pdbx_description
1 polymer ?
#
loop_
_entity_poly.entity_id
_entity_poly.type
_entity_poly.pdbx_seq_one_letter_code
_entity_poly.pdbx_strand_id
1 'polypeptide(L)'
;KRKTAVYVKEGTKTKLITDNMTGKVTEINVNLINLLLNNKYLPVICPPALSEENEIINTDNDWACAVMVGALKIQKMISLFEASGLLKKFGDESSLIKNVDKNKLDEYFIYTQGRMKKKLLGAKEAFAQGLKQLYWSDGRIKNPIIKALKGEGTIIS
;
A
#
# COMPACT_ATOMS: atom_id res chain seq x y z
N LYS A 1 -10.00 -11.68 -5.21
CA LYS A 1 -10.71 -12.83 -4.62
C LYS A 1 -11.42 -12.42 -3.35
N ARG A 2 -12.73 -12.67 -3.22
CA ARG A 2 -13.52 -12.39 -2.02
C ARG A 2 -13.06 -13.26 -0.84
N LYS A 3 -13.04 -12.68 0.36
CA LYS A 3 -12.81 -13.44 1.60
C LYS A 3 -14.10 -14.16 2.02
N THR A 4 -13.98 -15.42 2.37
CA THR A 4 -15.13 -16.21 2.85
C THR A 4 -15.62 -15.76 4.23
N ALA A 5 -14.70 -15.27 5.06
CA ALA A 5 -15.02 -14.78 6.40
C ALA A 5 -13.96 -13.78 6.89
N VAL A 6 -14.37 -12.89 7.79
CA VAL A 6 -13.49 -11.99 8.54
C VAL A 6 -13.78 -12.05 10.03
N TYR A 7 -12.72 -11.95 10.84
CA TYR A 7 -12.86 -11.87 12.30
C TYR A 7 -12.86 -10.40 12.72
N VAL A 8 -13.90 -10.00 13.45
CA VAL A 8 -14.03 -8.64 14.00
C VAL A 8 -14.02 -8.74 15.53
N LYS A 9 -13.21 -7.88 16.16
CA LYS A 9 -13.18 -7.76 17.62
C LYS A 9 -14.20 -6.73 18.06
N GLU A 10 -15.15 -7.16 18.90
CA GLU A 10 -16.10 -6.30 19.61
C GLU A 10 -15.81 -6.40 21.13
N GLY A 11 -15.04 -5.46 21.65
CA GLY A 11 -14.53 -5.52 23.02
C GLY A 11 -13.62 -6.74 23.23
N THR A 12 -13.98 -7.63 24.14
CA THR A 12 -13.23 -8.88 24.45
C THR A 12 -13.67 -10.06 23.55
N LYS A 13 -14.76 -9.93 22.80
CA LYS A 13 -15.30 -11.01 21.96
C LYS A 13 -14.80 -10.89 20.51
N THR A 14 -14.55 -12.04 19.90
CA THR A 14 -14.26 -12.12 18.47
C THR A 14 -15.48 -12.71 17.75
N LYS A 15 -16.02 -11.97 16.79
CA LYS A 15 -17.15 -12.38 15.95
C LYS A 15 -16.68 -12.74 14.56
N LEU A 16 -17.17 -13.84 14.01
CA LEU A 16 -16.98 -14.24 12.63
C LEU A 16 -18.09 -13.63 11.77
N ILE A 17 -17.69 -12.89 10.71
CA ILE A 17 -18.62 -12.32 9.73
C ILE A 17 -18.37 -13.04 8.40
N THR A 18 -19.41 -13.68 7.86
CA THR A 18 -19.34 -14.45 6.61
C THR A 18 -19.95 -13.75 5.41
N ASP A 19 -20.82 -12.76 5.65
CA ASP A 19 -21.50 -11.93 4.64
C ASP A 19 -20.73 -10.65 4.30
N ASN A 20 -19.41 -10.66 4.50
CA ASN A 20 -18.57 -9.49 4.23
C ASN A 20 -18.30 -9.32 2.73
N MET A 21 -18.24 -8.04 2.30
CA MET A 21 -17.90 -7.64 0.93
C MET A 21 -16.44 -7.17 0.86
N THR A 22 -15.50 -7.95 1.40
CA THR A 22 -14.06 -7.65 1.39
C THR A 22 -13.28 -8.75 0.67
N GLY A 23 -12.14 -8.37 0.11
CA GLY A 23 -11.29 -9.32 -0.60
C GLY A 23 -9.84 -8.89 -0.73
N LYS A 24 -9.07 -9.71 -1.42
CA LYS A 24 -7.73 -9.39 -1.88
C LYS A 24 -7.72 -9.27 -3.40
N VAL A 25 -7.03 -8.26 -3.91
CA VAL A 25 -6.71 -8.16 -5.34
C VAL A 25 -5.74 -9.30 -5.67
N THR A 26 -6.03 -10.04 -6.72
CA THR A 26 -5.22 -11.14 -7.23
C THR A 26 -4.73 -10.88 -8.64
N GLU A 27 -5.46 -10.02 -9.38
CA GLU A 27 -5.20 -9.75 -10.79
C GLU A 27 -5.47 -8.28 -11.12
N ILE A 28 -4.74 -7.76 -12.10
CA ILE A 28 -4.85 -6.40 -12.62
C ILE A 28 -5.08 -6.49 -14.14
N ASN A 29 -6.03 -5.71 -14.66
CA ASN A 29 -6.23 -5.58 -16.10
C ASN A 29 -5.10 -4.75 -16.74
N VAL A 30 -3.95 -5.41 -16.94
CA VAL A 30 -2.74 -4.81 -17.50
C VAL A 30 -3.00 -4.24 -18.92
N ASN A 31 -3.82 -4.93 -19.72
CA ASN A 31 -4.13 -4.50 -21.08
C ASN A 31 -4.85 -3.15 -21.10
N LEU A 32 -5.86 -2.97 -20.24
CA LEU A 32 -6.59 -1.70 -20.11
C LEU A 32 -5.67 -0.59 -19.62
N ILE A 33 -4.85 -0.85 -18.60
CA ILE A 33 -3.94 0.17 -18.06
C ILE A 33 -2.93 0.59 -19.12
N ASN A 34 -2.31 -0.35 -19.82
CA ASN A 34 -1.36 -0.05 -20.89
C ASN A 34 -2.02 0.68 -22.07
N LEU A 35 -3.26 0.32 -22.44
CA LEU A 35 -4.02 1.03 -23.46
C LEU A 35 -4.19 2.52 -23.08
N LEU A 36 -4.58 2.81 -21.84
CA LEU A 36 -4.73 4.17 -21.34
C LEU A 36 -3.40 4.93 -21.36
N LEU A 37 -2.35 4.34 -20.80
CA LEU A 37 -1.02 4.95 -20.75
C LEU A 37 -0.45 5.24 -22.15
N ASN A 38 -0.57 4.30 -23.08
CA ASN A 38 -0.10 4.47 -24.47
C ASN A 38 -0.85 5.60 -25.21
N ASN A 39 -2.10 5.83 -24.82
CA ASN A 39 -2.89 6.96 -25.33
C ASN A 39 -2.75 8.23 -24.48
N LYS A 40 -1.70 8.32 -23.62
CA LYS A 40 -1.35 9.49 -22.79
C LYS A 40 -2.40 9.86 -21.74
N TYR A 41 -3.29 8.94 -21.35
CA TYR A 41 -4.14 9.11 -20.19
C TYR A 41 -3.37 8.79 -18.91
N LEU A 42 -3.72 9.46 -17.83
CA LEU A 42 -3.26 9.13 -16.47
C LEU A 42 -4.35 8.33 -15.76
N PRO A 43 -4.24 7.00 -15.64
CA PRO A 43 -5.25 6.20 -14.95
C PRO A 43 -5.30 6.54 -13.45
N VAL A 44 -6.49 6.86 -12.93
CA VAL A 44 -6.76 7.00 -11.50
C VAL A 44 -7.61 5.82 -11.07
N ILE A 45 -7.08 4.97 -10.20
CA ILE A 45 -7.69 3.69 -9.84
C ILE A 45 -8.15 3.74 -8.40
N CYS A 46 -9.42 3.38 -8.17
CA CYS A 46 -10.00 3.25 -6.82
C CYS A 46 -9.80 1.85 -6.24
N PRO A 47 -9.75 1.70 -4.90
CA PRO A 47 -9.57 0.41 -4.25
C PRO A 47 -10.68 -0.63 -4.41
N PRO A 48 -11.98 -0.31 -4.60
CA PRO A 48 -12.99 -1.32 -4.90
C PRO A 48 -12.63 -2.12 -6.15
N ALA A 49 -12.81 -3.44 -6.08
CA ALA A 49 -12.52 -4.36 -7.17
C ALA A 49 -13.74 -5.25 -7.46
N LEU A 50 -13.77 -5.87 -8.64
CA LEU A 50 -14.76 -6.91 -8.96
C LEU A 50 -14.27 -8.26 -8.44
N SER A 51 -15.19 -9.05 -7.86
CA SER A 51 -14.94 -10.44 -7.55
C SER A 51 -15.10 -11.33 -8.78
N GLU A 52 -14.79 -12.61 -8.66
CA GLU A 52 -15.03 -13.61 -9.70
C GLU A 52 -16.53 -13.76 -10.03
N GLU A 53 -17.41 -13.40 -9.08
CA GLU A 53 -18.87 -13.39 -9.21
C GLU A 53 -19.43 -12.04 -9.71
N ASN A 54 -18.57 -11.12 -10.16
CA ASN A 54 -18.93 -9.76 -10.60
C ASN A 54 -19.56 -8.89 -9.49
N GLU A 55 -19.26 -9.16 -8.23
CA GLU A 55 -19.66 -8.33 -7.09
C GLU A 55 -18.58 -7.27 -6.81
N ILE A 56 -19.00 -6.06 -6.42
CA ILE A 56 -18.09 -5.01 -5.96
C ILE A 56 -17.66 -5.34 -4.53
N ILE A 57 -16.35 -5.51 -4.33
CA ILE A 57 -15.77 -5.82 -3.03
C ILE A 57 -14.76 -4.74 -2.61
N ASN A 58 -14.70 -4.47 -1.31
CA ASN A 58 -13.69 -3.61 -0.73
C ASN A 58 -12.34 -4.34 -0.65
N THR A 59 -11.26 -3.66 -1.06
CA THR A 59 -9.91 -4.21 -1.04
C THR A 59 -8.93 -3.26 -0.36
N ASP A 60 -7.82 -3.80 0.11
CA ASP A 60 -6.74 -3.02 0.69
C ASP A 60 -5.89 -2.39 -0.44
N ASN A 61 -5.72 -1.07 -0.40
CA ASN A 61 -5.00 -0.34 -1.43
C ASN A 61 -3.49 -0.60 -1.41
N ASP A 62 -2.87 -0.78 -0.24
CA ASP A 62 -1.44 -1.09 -0.15
C ASP A 62 -1.16 -2.46 -0.78
N TRP A 63 -2.08 -3.43 -0.58
CA TRP A 63 -2.02 -4.73 -1.24
C TRP A 63 -2.27 -4.64 -2.75
N ALA A 64 -3.27 -3.87 -3.18
CA ALA A 64 -3.56 -3.65 -4.61
C ALA A 64 -2.35 -3.05 -5.34
N CYS A 65 -1.69 -2.04 -4.74
CA CYS A 65 -0.46 -1.46 -5.27
C CYS A 65 0.66 -2.50 -5.40
N ALA A 66 0.83 -3.40 -4.42
CA ALA A 66 1.83 -4.46 -4.51
C ALA A 66 1.58 -5.41 -5.69
N VAL A 67 0.33 -5.81 -5.93
CA VAL A 67 -0.04 -6.63 -7.10
C VAL A 67 0.21 -5.87 -8.40
N MET A 68 -0.10 -4.56 -8.45
CA MET A 68 0.19 -3.72 -9.63
C MET A 68 1.69 -3.62 -9.90
N VAL A 69 2.54 -3.57 -8.87
CA VAL A 69 4.01 -3.57 -9.01
C VAL A 69 4.47 -4.77 -9.84
N GLY A 70 4.03 -5.97 -9.48
CA GLY A 70 4.38 -7.18 -10.21
C GLY A 70 3.80 -7.22 -11.63
N ALA A 71 2.50 -6.94 -11.75
CA ALA A 71 1.78 -7.01 -13.02
C ALA A 71 2.30 -6.02 -14.07
N LEU A 72 2.63 -4.79 -13.66
CA LEU A 72 3.11 -3.71 -14.52
C LEU A 72 4.65 -3.55 -14.52
N LYS A 73 5.38 -4.39 -13.79
CA LYS A 73 6.85 -4.35 -13.63
C LYS A 73 7.35 -2.98 -13.16
N ILE A 74 6.67 -2.41 -12.18
CA ILE A 74 6.97 -1.08 -11.63
C ILE A 74 8.28 -1.13 -10.85
N GLN A 75 9.17 -0.16 -11.11
CA GLN A 75 10.47 -0.06 -10.44
C GLN A 75 10.45 0.87 -9.21
N LYS A 76 9.61 1.91 -9.25
CA LYS A 76 9.50 2.91 -8.19
C LYS A 76 8.05 3.14 -7.82
N MET A 77 7.77 3.26 -6.54
CA MET A 77 6.45 3.57 -6.00
C MET A 77 6.53 4.72 -5.00
N ILE A 78 5.56 5.62 -5.03
CA ILE A 78 5.41 6.68 -4.04
C ILE A 78 4.11 6.43 -3.30
N SER A 79 4.16 6.33 -1.98
CA SER A 79 2.99 6.22 -1.13
C SER A 79 2.90 7.47 -0.26
N LEU A 80 1.83 8.24 -0.47
CA LEU A 80 1.54 9.48 0.25
C LEU A 80 0.47 9.22 1.31
N PHE A 81 0.70 9.70 2.54
CA PHE A 81 -0.25 9.54 3.65
C PHE A 81 -0.09 10.67 4.68
N GLU A 82 -0.78 10.59 5.80
CA GLU A 82 -0.86 11.66 6.81
C GLU A 82 0.29 11.59 7.84
N ALA A 83 1.52 11.33 7.40
CA ALA A 83 2.74 11.41 8.19
C ALA A 83 3.95 11.65 7.30
N SER A 84 5.04 12.19 7.83
CA SER A 84 6.25 12.47 7.07
C SER A 84 6.94 11.21 6.51
N GLY A 85 6.64 10.05 7.06
CA GLY A 85 7.19 8.74 6.69
C GLY A 85 7.06 7.74 7.83
N LEU A 86 8.02 6.82 7.96
CA LEU A 86 8.11 5.89 9.07
C LEU A 86 8.74 6.58 10.29
N LEU A 87 8.00 6.67 11.38
CA LEU A 87 8.46 7.27 12.64
C LEU A 87 8.83 6.17 13.64
N LYS A 88 9.93 6.34 14.39
CA LYS A 88 10.27 5.46 15.50
C LYS A 88 9.25 5.56 16.64
N LYS A 89 8.71 6.77 16.83
CA LYS A 89 7.69 7.07 17.85
C LYS A 89 6.50 7.74 17.18
N PHE A 90 5.34 7.13 17.31
CA PHE A 90 4.11 7.66 16.73
C PHE A 90 3.83 9.10 17.21
N GLY A 91 3.56 10.02 16.25
CA GLY A 91 3.28 11.42 16.51
C GLY A 91 4.52 12.30 16.77
N ASP A 92 5.73 11.74 16.76
CA ASP A 92 6.97 12.49 16.90
C ASP A 92 7.72 12.57 15.57
N GLU A 93 7.52 13.66 14.83
CA GLU A 93 8.13 13.91 13.52
C GLU A 93 9.67 13.97 13.57
N SER A 94 10.26 14.29 14.73
CA SER A 94 11.73 14.29 14.93
C SER A 94 12.31 12.87 14.89
N SER A 95 11.47 11.86 15.09
CA SER A 95 11.84 10.45 15.07
C SER A 95 11.80 9.78 13.68
N LEU A 96 11.72 10.59 12.60
CA LEU A 96 11.64 10.10 11.23
C LEU A 96 12.83 9.21 10.85
N ILE A 97 12.53 8.01 10.36
CA ILE A 97 13.50 7.09 9.77
C ILE A 97 13.62 7.42 8.28
N LYS A 98 14.72 8.04 7.87
CA LYS A 98 14.90 8.50 6.48
C LYS A 98 15.18 7.38 5.50
N ASN A 99 15.96 6.38 5.89
CA ASN A 99 16.36 5.29 5.01
C ASN A 99 16.08 3.95 5.68
N VAL A 100 15.52 3.02 4.91
CA VAL A 100 15.17 1.66 5.33
C VAL A 100 15.73 0.68 4.31
N ASP A 101 16.47 -0.32 4.77
CA ASP A 101 16.90 -1.44 3.95
C ASP A 101 15.71 -2.36 3.70
N LYS A 102 15.36 -2.57 2.43
CA LYS A 102 14.25 -3.45 2.03
C LYS A 102 14.43 -4.91 2.49
N ASN A 103 15.68 -5.34 2.68
CA ASN A 103 15.99 -6.70 3.14
C ASN A 103 15.79 -6.86 4.66
N LYS A 104 15.63 -5.76 5.38
CA LYS A 104 15.46 -5.71 6.84
C LYS A 104 14.10 -5.18 7.29
N LEU A 105 13.09 -5.20 6.41
CA LEU A 105 11.75 -4.67 6.71
C LEU A 105 11.14 -5.28 7.98
N ASP A 106 11.47 -6.52 8.30
CA ASP A 106 10.96 -7.20 9.50
C ASP A 106 11.41 -6.54 10.80
N GLU A 107 12.60 -5.92 10.83
CA GLU A 107 13.12 -5.21 11.99
C GLU A 107 12.32 -3.95 12.34
N TYR A 108 11.63 -3.38 11.35
CA TYR A 108 10.88 -2.13 11.51
C TYR A 108 9.43 -2.33 11.98
N PHE A 109 8.95 -3.59 12.09
CA PHE A 109 7.61 -3.84 12.63
C PHE A 109 7.43 -3.34 14.07
N ILE A 110 8.50 -3.26 14.84
CA ILE A 110 8.47 -2.72 16.22
C ILE A 110 8.04 -1.24 16.27
N TYR A 111 8.25 -0.49 15.20
CA TYR A 111 7.85 0.93 15.08
C TYR A 111 6.46 1.09 14.46
N THR A 112 5.76 0.00 14.10
CA THR A 112 4.51 0.07 13.36
C THR A 112 3.31 -0.37 14.19
N GLN A 113 2.24 0.43 14.15
CA GLN A 113 0.95 0.13 14.76
C GLN A 113 -0.19 0.39 13.78
N GLY A 114 -1.32 -0.29 13.94
CA GLY A 114 -2.53 -0.04 13.19
C GLY A 114 -2.32 -0.03 11.66
N ARG A 115 -2.62 1.10 11.03
CA ARG A 115 -2.52 1.29 9.57
C ARG A 115 -1.08 1.22 9.05
N MET A 116 -0.09 1.70 9.83
CA MET A 116 1.31 1.64 9.43
C MET A 116 1.82 0.20 9.31
N LYS A 117 1.34 -0.70 10.17
CA LYS A 117 1.66 -2.14 10.06
C LYS A 117 1.19 -2.73 8.73
N LYS A 118 -0.02 -2.33 8.25
CA LYS A 118 -0.53 -2.76 6.94
C LYS A 118 0.30 -2.21 5.80
N LYS A 119 0.72 -0.93 5.88
CA LYS A 119 1.61 -0.32 4.88
C LYS A 119 2.95 -1.05 4.78
N LEU A 120 3.54 -1.42 5.92
CA LEU A 120 4.80 -2.18 5.92
C LEU A 120 4.63 -3.59 5.32
N LEU A 121 3.49 -4.26 5.58
CA LEU A 121 3.17 -5.53 4.93
C LEU A 121 2.98 -5.37 3.42
N GLY A 122 2.28 -4.32 2.98
CA GLY A 122 2.14 -3.99 1.56
C GLY A 122 3.47 -3.66 0.89
N ALA A 123 4.35 -2.92 1.58
CA ALA A 123 5.70 -2.65 1.11
C ALA A 123 6.50 -3.94 0.93
N LYS A 124 6.48 -4.83 1.93
CA LYS A 124 7.16 -6.14 1.87
C LYS A 124 6.68 -6.95 0.66
N GLU A 125 5.38 -7.01 0.43
CA GLU A 125 4.81 -7.66 -0.76
C GLU A 125 5.27 -6.99 -2.06
N ALA A 126 5.23 -5.64 -2.14
CA ALA A 126 5.66 -4.92 -3.32
C ALA A 126 7.14 -5.20 -3.69
N PHE A 127 8.02 -5.29 -2.68
CA PHE A 127 9.42 -5.68 -2.92
C PHE A 127 9.53 -7.13 -3.37
N ALA A 128 8.74 -8.06 -2.82
CA ALA A 128 8.67 -9.44 -3.28
C ALA A 128 8.19 -9.54 -4.74
N GLN A 129 7.33 -8.61 -5.18
CA GLN A 129 6.85 -8.47 -6.57
C GLN A 129 7.86 -7.75 -7.49
N GLY A 130 9.03 -7.37 -7.01
CA GLY A 130 10.12 -6.80 -7.83
C GLY A 130 10.29 -5.28 -7.77
N LEU A 131 9.60 -4.57 -6.85
CA LEU A 131 9.84 -3.15 -6.61
C LEU A 131 11.32 -2.92 -6.27
N LYS A 132 11.89 -1.82 -6.76
CA LYS A 132 13.28 -1.45 -6.45
C LYS A 132 13.36 -0.37 -5.38
N GLN A 133 12.41 0.55 -5.37
CA GLN A 133 12.42 1.70 -4.49
C GLN A 133 11.00 2.15 -4.13
N LEU A 134 10.76 2.40 -2.84
CA LEU A 134 9.51 2.92 -2.31
C LEU A 134 9.78 4.20 -1.52
N TYR A 135 9.00 5.23 -1.81
CA TYR A 135 9.03 6.50 -1.10
C TYR A 135 7.76 6.65 -0.25
N TRP A 136 7.91 6.85 1.03
CA TRP A 136 6.84 7.19 1.96
C TRP A 136 6.97 8.66 2.36
N SER A 137 5.92 9.47 2.13
CA SER A 137 5.96 10.89 2.41
C SER A 137 4.58 11.44 2.77
N ASP A 138 4.57 12.65 3.33
CA ASP A 138 3.34 13.35 3.70
C ASP A 138 2.62 13.87 2.44
N GLY A 139 1.38 13.43 2.26
CA GLY A 139 0.52 13.87 1.15
C GLY A 139 -0.10 15.25 1.33
N ARG A 140 -0.04 15.85 2.52
CA ARG A 140 -0.67 17.12 2.87
C ARG A 140 0.20 18.34 2.55
N ILE A 141 1.49 18.13 2.29
CA ILE A 141 2.46 19.20 2.03
C ILE A 141 2.39 19.68 0.57
N LYS A 142 2.87 20.88 0.30
CA LYS A 142 2.95 21.42 -1.08
C LYS A 142 3.91 20.58 -1.92
N ASN A 143 3.50 20.18 -3.13
CA ASN A 143 4.27 19.37 -4.08
C ASN A 143 4.78 18.02 -3.51
N PRO A 144 3.90 17.19 -2.93
CA PRO A 144 4.30 16.02 -2.15
C PRO A 144 5.08 14.99 -2.98
N ILE A 145 4.71 14.76 -4.24
CA ILE A 145 5.39 13.82 -5.14
C ILE A 145 6.84 14.27 -5.40
N ILE A 146 7.03 15.55 -5.72
CA ILE A 146 8.36 16.10 -6.01
C ILE A 146 9.26 16.01 -4.76
N LYS A 147 8.69 16.32 -3.59
CA LYS A 147 9.40 16.26 -2.32
C LYS A 147 9.77 14.84 -1.94
N ALA A 148 8.86 13.88 -2.09
CA ALA A 148 9.14 12.46 -1.90
C ALA A 148 10.33 12.01 -2.76
N LEU A 149 10.32 12.36 -4.05
CA LEU A 149 11.42 12.02 -4.99
C LEU A 149 12.75 12.69 -4.63
N LYS A 150 12.74 13.84 -3.94
CA LYS A 150 13.92 14.51 -3.38
C LYS A 150 14.37 13.94 -2.04
N GLY A 151 13.69 12.94 -1.51
CA GLY A 151 14.03 12.28 -0.24
C GLY A 151 13.42 12.93 1.00
N GLU A 152 12.42 13.82 0.84
CA GLU A 152 11.63 14.29 1.98
C GLU A 152 10.65 13.18 2.40
N GLY A 153 11.03 12.42 3.45
CA GLY A 153 10.26 11.28 3.94
C GLY A 153 11.13 10.07 4.25
N THR A 154 10.57 8.88 4.11
CA THR A 154 11.28 7.60 4.23
C THR A 154 11.51 7.00 2.84
N ILE A 155 12.75 6.65 2.53
CA ILE A 155 13.12 5.89 1.34
C ILE A 155 13.40 4.44 1.76
N ILE A 156 12.78 3.50 1.07
CA ILE A 156 13.02 2.06 1.24
C ILE A 156 13.64 1.53 -0.06
N SER A 157 14.84 0.94 0.02
CA SER A 157 15.57 0.48 -1.17
C SER A 157 16.47 -0.74 -0.90
#